data_5552e86ef5f3cb532a731562dac1461b
#
_entry.id   5552e86ef5f3cb532a731562dac1461b
#
_cell.length_a   1.000
_cell.length_b   1.000
_cell.length_c   1.000
_cell.angle_alpha   90.00
_cell.angle_beta   90.00
_cell.angle_gamma   90.00
#
_symmetry.space_group_name_H-M   'P 1'
#
loop_
_entity.id
_entity.type
_entity.pdbx_description
1 polymer ?
#
loop_
_entity_poly.entity_id
_entity_poly.type
_entity_poly.pdbx_seq_one_letter_code
_entity_poly.pdbx_strand_id
1 'polypeptide(L)'
;MRTHDLAFLKRFSMVIAFLVLVALGLILFAHHLNNKVVYPADPVVEQNMKDRIAPVGAVYAGATGAAAQAAAAAAATAALTANVPFEGRTDGAEIFNNGPCTGCHTAGVGGAPKLDAAGIGARAAQQGVEELIKKAISGFTGSAGVMPAKGGNPALTDDQMKAVVEYMVAQSKK
;
A
#
# COMPACT_ATOMS: atom_id res chain seq x y z
N MET A 1 -64.27 13.96 18.45
CA MET A 1 -62.78 13.80 18.49
C MET A 1 -62.34 12.35 18.36
N ARG A 2 -62.88 11.38 19.12
CA ARG A 2 -62.44 9.95 19.07
C ARG A 2 -62.52 9.25 17.71
N THR A 3 -63.44 9.58 16.83
CA THR A 3 -63.65 8.91 15.56
C THR A 3 -62.57 9.31 14.54
N HIS A 4 -62.09 10.52 14.55
CA HIS A 4 -61.00 11.00 13.67
C HIS A 4 -59.64 10.39 14.08
N ASP A 5 -59.42 10.27 15.42
CA ASP A 5 -58.20 9.68 15.94
C ASP A 5 -58.12 8.18 15.59
N LEU A 6 -59.22 7.45 15.70
CA LEU A 6 -59.25 6.04 15.30
C LEU A 6 -59.05 5.83 13.80
N ALA A 7 -59.61 6.71 12.97
CA ALA A 7 -59.41 6.63 11.52
C ALA A 7 -57.94 6.95 11.15
N PHE A 8 -57.34 7.92 11.82
CA PHE A 8 -55.92 8.23 11.67
C PHE A 8 -55.03 7.07 12.10
N LEU A 9 -55.28 6.52 13.33
CA LEU A 9 -54.52 5.38 13.81
C LEU A 9 -54.60 4.18 12.85
N LYS A 10 -55.77 3.87 12.35
CA LYS A 10 -55.96 2.77 11.38
C LYS A 10 -55.13 2.97 10.11
N ARG A 11 -55.19 4.17 9.52
CA ARG A 11 -54.41 4.47 8.30
C ARG A 11 -52.90 4.46 8.59
N PHE A 12 -52.50 5.04 9.69
CA PHE A 12 -51.09 5.07 10.12
C PHE A 12 -50.56 3.66 10.34
N SER A 13 -51.30 2.82 11.11
CA SER A 13 -50.90 1.43 11.33
C SER A 13 -50.81 0.62 10.02
N MET A 14 -51.72 0.89 9.07
CA MET A 14 -51.68 0.23 7.76
C MET A 14 -50.43 0.61 6.97
N VAL A 15 -50.03 1.87 7.00
CA VAL A 15 -48.77 2.33 6.35
C VAL A 15 -47.57 1.68 7.01
N ILE A 16 -47.50 1.68 8.34
CA ILE A 16 -46.42 1.00 9.06
C ILE A 16 -46.34 -0.48 8.74
N ALA A 17 -47.47 -1.19 8.78
CA ALA A 17 -47.52 -2.62 8.42
C ALA A 17 -47.01 -2.86 6.99
N PHE A 18 -47.42 -2.01 6.04
CA PHE A 18 -46.93 -2.08 4.66
C PHE A 18 -45.39 -1.86 4.57
N LEU A 19 -44.86 -0.86 5.26
CA LEU A 19 -43.42 -0.60 5.25
C LEU A 19 -42.64 -1.75 5.89
N VAL A 20 -43.15 -2.34 6.98
CA VAL A 20 -42.55 -3.54 7.60
C VAL A 20 -42.52 -4.72 6.62
N LEU A 21 -43.62 -4.96 5.89
CA LEU A 21 -43.67 -6.05 4.88
C LEU A 21 -42.66 -5.80 3.75
N VAL A 22 -42.56 -4.57 3.27
CA VAL A 22 -41.56 -4.19 2.25
C VAL A 22 -40.13 -4.40 2.77
N ALA A 23 -39.85 -3.96 3.99
CA ALA A 23 -38.53 -4.12 4.61
C ALA A 23 -38.17 -5.62 4.77
N LEU A 24 -39.11 -6.45 5.26
CA LEU A 24 -38.91 -7.90 5.37
C LEU A 24 -38.68 -8.54 4.00
N GLY A 25 -39.45 -8.13 2.99
CA GLY A 25 -39.28 -8.61 1.60
C GLY A 25 -37.87 -8.27 1.05
N LEU A 26 -37.41 -7.06 1.27
CA LEU A 26 -36.06 -6.64 0.84
C LEU A 26 -34.96 -7.39 1.58
N ILE A 27 -35.10 -7.62 2.89
CA ILE A 27 -34.14 -8.40 3.69
C ILE A 27 -34.06 -9.85 3.18
N LEU A 28 -35.20 -10.49 2.99
CA LEU A 28 -35.26 -11.87 2.49
C LEU A 28 -34.70 -11.98 1.06
N PHE A 29 -34.98 -10.99 0.21
CA PHE A 29 -34.44 -10.91 -1.14
C PHE A 29 -32.93 -10.71 -1.14
N ALA A 30 -32.43 -9.79 -0.32
CA ALA A 30 -31.00 -9.57 -0.17
C ALA A 30 -30.28 -10.83 0.37
N HIS A 31 -30.87 -11.49 1.36
CA HIS A 31 -30.34 -12.75 1.88
C HIS A 31 -30.31 -13.86 0.83
N HIS A 32 -31.38 -13.97 0.04
CA HIS A 32 -31.44 -14.93 -1.08
C HIS A 32 -30.38 -14.66 -2.14
N LEU A 33 -30.17 -13.40 -2.52
CA LEU A 33 -29.10 -13.01 -3.45
C LEU A 33 -27.73 -13.32 -2.88
N ASN A 34 -27.49 -12.96 -1.62
CA ASN A 34 -26.20 -13.20 -0.95
C ASN A 34 -25.84 -14.68 -0.90
N ASN A 35 -26.83 -15.57 -0.67
CA ASN A 35 -26.60 -17.01 -0.66
C ASN A 35 -26.34 -17.62 -2.05
N LYS A 36 -26.67 -16.89 -3.12
CA LYS A 36 -26.37 -17.30 -4.50
C LYS A 36 -25.02 -16.80 -5.01
N VAL A 37 -24.48 -15.75 -4.40
CA VAL A 37 -23.16 -15.23 -4.73
C VAL A 37 -22.13 -16.05 -3.96
N VAL A 38 -21.58 -17.06 -4.61
CA VAL A 38 -20.37 -17.73 -4.11
C VAL A 38 -19.22 -16.76 -4.34
N TYR A 39 -18.79 -16.08 -3.28
CA TYR A 39 -17.54 -15.34 -3.30
C TYR A 39 -16.41 -16.39 -3.27
N PRO A 40 -15.66 -16.60 -4.37
CA PRO A 40 -14.46 -17.39 -4.28
C PRO A 40 -13.57 -16.72 -3.23
N ALA A 41 -13.12 -17.48 -2.25
CA ALA A 41 -12.18 -16.97 -1.27
C ALA A 41 -10.96 -16.44 -2.04
N ASP A 42 -10.74 -15.13 -1.99
CA ASP A 42 -9.55 -14.54 -2.59
C ASP A 42 -8.34 -15.05 -1.78
N PRO A 43 -7.44 -15.84 -2.39
CA PRO A 43 -6.31 -16.42 -1.68
C PRO A 43 -5.41 -15.34 -1.06
N VAL A 44 -5.39 -14.13 -1.65
CA VAL A 44 -4.63 -12.99 -1.10
C VAL A 44 -5.28 -12.47 0.18
N VAL A 45 -6.60 -12.37 0.22
CA VAL A 45 -7.33 -11.92 1.42
C VAL A 45 -7.19 -12.96 2.54
N GLU A 46 -7.31 -14.24 2.22
CA GLU A 46 -7.12 -15.31 3.20
C GLU A 46 -5.70 -15.34 3.76
N GLN A 47 -4.70 -15.17 2.92
CA GLN A 47 -3.31 -15.10 3.34
C GLN A 47 -3.05 -13.89 4.23
N ASN A 48 -3.49 -12.70 3.82
CA ASN A 48 -3.36 -11.49 4.63
C ASN A 48 -4.07 -11.60 5.99
N MET A 49 -5.19 -12.30 6.04
CA MET A 49 -5.89 -12.56 7.31
C MET A 49 -5.09 -13.50 8.19
N LYS A 50 -4.53 -14.59 7.64
CA LYS A 50 -3.64 -15.51 8.37
C LYS A 50 -2.40 -14.81 8.89
N ASP A 51 -1.78 -13.94 8.10
CA ASP A 51 -0.59 -13.19 8.48
C ASP A 51 -0.88 -12.21 9.63
N ARG A 52 -2.08 -11.59 9.63
CA ARG A 52 -2.49 -10.67 10.70
C ARG A 52 -2.79 -11.35 12.02
N ILE A 53 -3.24 -12.60 12.01
CA ILE A 53 -3.54 -13.38 13.22
C ILE A 53 -2.38 -14.33 13.61
N ALA A 54 -1.32 -14.37 12.80
CA ALA A 54 -0.15 -15.16 13.11
C ALA A 54 0.46 -14.72 14.46
N PRO A 55 0.83 -15.65 15.34
CA PRO A 55 1.39 -15.29 16.63
C PRO A 55 2.72 -14.57 16.45
N VAL A 56 2.84 -13.40 17.07
CA VAL A 56 4.10 -12.67 17.14
C VAL A 56 5.04 -13.45 18.07
N GLY A 57 6.10 -14.01 17.49
CA GLY A 57 7.09 -14.80 18.25
C GLY A 57 6.76 -16.29 18.27
N ALA A 58 6.47 -16.89 17.11
CA ALA A 58 6.40 -18.35 16.99
C ALA A 58 7.69 -18.98 17.50
N VAL A 59 7.58 -19.78 18.57
CA VAL A 59 8.72 -20.50 19.12
C VAL A 59 8.93 -21.76 18.28
N TYR A 60 9.98 -21.74 17.48
CA TYR A 60 10.40 -22.91 16.70
C TYR A 60 11.32 -23.76 17.56
N ALA A 61 10.81 -24.89 18.05
CA ALA A 61 11.56 -25.80 18.89
C ALA A 61 12.00 -27.06 18.13
N GLY A 62 13.26 -27.47 18.33
CA GLY A 62 13.84 -28.70 17.76
C GLY A 62 14.09 -28.63 16.25
N ALA A 63 14.49 -29.77 15.67
CA ALA A 63 14.85 -29.86 14.25
C ALA A 63 13.69 -29.54 13.30
N THR A 64 12.48 -29.93 13.67
CA THR A 64 11.26 -29.64 12.90
C THR A 64 10.93 -28.13 12.88
N GLY A 65 11.13 -27.46 14.03
CA GLY A 65 10.96 -26.01 14.14
C GLY A 65 12.01 -25.25 13.34
N ALA A 66 13.28 -25.69 13.39
CA ALA A 66 14.35 -25.09 12.58
C ALA A 66 14.07 -25.22 11.07
N ALA A 67 13.57 -26.37 10.61
CA ALA A 67 13.17 -26.57 9.22
C ALA A 67 12.00 -25.67 8.81
N ALA A 68 10.99 -25.53 9.68
CA ALA A 68 9.84 -24.63 9.43
C ALA A 68 10.27 -23.16 9.39
N GLN A 69 11.19 -22.74 10.26
CA GLN A 69 11.75 -21.39 10.24
C GLN A 69 12.55 -21.12 8.95
N ALA A 70 13.39 -22.07 8.53
CA ALA A 70 14.13 -21.96 7.28
C ALA A 70 13.21 -21.88 6.06
N ALA A 71 12.14 -22.69 6.02
CA ALA A 71 11.14 -22.66 4.97
C ALA A 71 10.38 -21.33 4.94
N ALA A 72 9.99 -20.80 6.10
CA ALA A 72 9.32 -19.50 6.20
C ALA A 72 10.23 -18.34 5.77
N ALA A 73 11.52 -18.37 6.15
CA ALA A 73 12.52 -17.40 5.72
C ALA A 73 12.77 -17.47 4.21
N ALA A 74 12.85 -18.67 3.62
CA ALA A 74 12.99 -18.86 2.18
C ALA A 74 11.76 -18.37 1.42
N ALA A 75 10.55 -18.65 1.92
CA ALA A 75 9.30 -18.15 1.32
C ALA A 75 9.19 -16.63 1.38
N ALA A 76 9.59 -16.01 2.50
CA ALA A 76 9.64 -14.55 2.62
C ALA A 76 10.64 -13.93 1.64
N THR A 77 11.82 -14.52 1.48
CA THR A 77 12.81 -14.08 0.50
C THR A 77 12.31 -14.25 -0.94
N ALA A 78 11.67 -15.38 -1.25
CA ALA A 78 11.07 -15.63 -2.57
C ALA A 78 9.93 -14.63 -2.88
N ALA A 79 9.11 -14.28 -1.90
CA ALA A 79 8.05 -13.28 -2.06
C ALA A 79 8.62 -11.87 -2.32
N LEU A 80 9.72 -11.51 -1.67
CA LEU A 80 10.43 -10.25 -1.92
C LEU A 80 11.03 -10.21 -3.33
N THR A 81 11.58 -11.33 -3.82
CA THR A 81 12.17 -11.40 -5.18
C THR A 81 11.13 -11.52 -6.27
N ALA A 82 9.98 -12.17 -6.03
CA ALA A 82 8.91 -12.33 -7.01
C ALA A 82 8.18 -11.01 -7.34
N ASN A 83 8.25 -10.01 -6.46
CA ASN A 83 7.59 -8.72 -6.60
C ASN A 83 8.57 -7.54 -6.79
N VAL A 84 9.78 -7.79 -7.31
CA VAL A 84 10.72 -6.71 -7.58
C VAL A 84 10.19 -5.87 -8.76
N PRO A 85 9.91 -4.57 -8.56
CA PRO A 85 9.46 -3.69 -9.63
C PRO A 85 10.45 -3.65 -10.78
N PHE A 86 9.95 -3.35 -11.98
CA PHE A 86 10.78 -3.25 -13.19
C PHE A 86 11.53 -4.55 -13.53
N GLU A 87 10.97 -5.71 -13.15
CA GLU A 87 11.58 -7.03 -13.41
C GLU A 87 13.03 -7.14 -12.85
N GLY A 88 13.34 -6.38 -11.81
CA GLY A 88 14.68 -6.32 -11.21
C GLY A 88 15.69 -5.48 -12.01
N ARG A 89 15.28 -4.86 -13.11
CA ARG A 89 16.17 -4.01 -13.92
C ARG A 89 16.64 -2.79 -13.12
N THR A 90 17.87 -2.37 -13.37
CA THR A 90 18.53 -1.22 -12.75
C THR A 90 18.67 -0.03 -13.71
N ASP A 91 17.70 0.17 -14.61
CA ASP A 91 17.66 1.37 -15.45
C ASP A 91 17.13 2.55 -14.64
N GLY A 92 18.04 3.46 -14.23
CA GLY A 92 17.70 4.61 -13.42
C GLY A 92 16.72 5.57 -14.09
N ALA A 93 16.74 5.69 -15.43
CA ALA A 93 15.80 6.53 -16.17
C ALA A 93 14.38 5.92 -16.16
N GLU A 94 14.28 4.62 -16.39
CA GLU A 94 13.01 3.91 -16.35
C GLU A 94 12.40 3.96 -14.95
N ILE A 95 13.20 3.67 -13.91
CA ILE A 95 12.76 3.71 -12.51
C ILE A 95 12.32 5.12 -12.11
N PHE A 96 13.05 6.15 -12.54
CA PHE A 96 12.66 7.53 -12.28
C PHE A 96 11.32 7.88 -12.93
N ASN A 97 11.17 7.63 -14.22
CA ASN A 97 10.01 8.07 -15.01
C ASN A 97 8.72 7.31 -14.68
N ASN A 98 8.82 6.02 -14.34
CA ASN A 98 7.67 5.14 -14.10
C ASN A 98 7.51 4.77 -12.61
N GLY A 99 8.44 5.18 -11.77
CA GLY A 99 8.44 4.93 -10.33
C GLY A 99 7.90 6.11 -9.51
N PRO A 100 8.01 6.03 -8.19
CA PRO A 100 7.45 7.05 -7.28
C PRO A 100 8.22 8.37 -7.27
N CYS A 101 9.39 8.44 -7.89
CA CYS A 101 10.33 9.57 -7.77
C CYS A 101 9.84 10.84 -8.47
N THR A 102 9.24 10.71 -9.67
CA THR A 102 8.76 11.84 -10.48
C THR A 102 7.75 12.71 -9.77
N GLY A 103 6.86 12.12 -8.99
CA GLY A 103 5.77 12.84 -8.31
C GLY A 103 6.27 13.99 -7.42
N CYS A 104 7.43 13.80 -6.80
CA CYS A 104 8.02 14.81 -5.91
C CYS A 104 9.19 15.55 -6.56
N HIS A 105 10.11 14.85 -7.21
CA HIS A 105 11.38 15.41 -7.65
C HIS A 105 11.34 16.19 -8.97
N THR A 106 10.27 16.06 -9.77
CA THR A 106 10.07 16.87 -10.97
C THR A 106 9.65 18.29 -10.63
N ALA A 107 8.63 18.44 -9.77
CA ALA A 107 8.05 19.74 -9.43
C ALA A 107 8.58 20.33 -8.10
N GLY A 108 9.28 19.54 -7.28
CA GLY A 108 9.74 19.96 -5.96
C GLY A 108 8.65 19.88 -4.88
N VAL A 109 7.71 18.96 -5.03
CA VAL A 109 6.60 18.78 -4.09
C VAL A 109 7.12 18.40 -2.70
N GLY A 110 6.54 19.01 -1.65
CA GLY A 110 6.93 18.74 -0.27
C GLY A 110 8.38 19.10 0.08
N GLY A 111 8.99 20.02 -0.66
CA GLY A 111 10.38 20.40 -0.45
C GLY A 111 11.41 19.45 -1.06
N ALA A 112 10.96 18.52 -1.91
CA ALA A 112 11.86 17.62 -2.62
C ALA A 112 12.81 18.39 -3.56
N PRO A 113 14.11 18.07 -3.57
CA PRO A 113 15.06 18.71 -4.47
C PRO A 113 14.74 18.35 -5.93
N LYS A 114 14.65 19.34 -6.79
CA LYS A 114 14.42 19.14 -8.22
C LYS A 114 15.64 18.55 -8.92
N LEU A 115 15.44 18.02 -10.14
CA LEU A 115 16.49 17.52 -11.01
C LEU A 115 17.24 18.67 -11.72
N ASP A 116 17.80 19.57 -10.95
CA ASP A 116 18.59 20.68 -11.44
C ASP A 116 19.86 20.88 -10.59
N ALA A 117 20.72 21.78 -11.03
CA ALA A 117 21.98 22.07 -10.35
C ALA A 117 21.77 22.62 -8.93
N ALA A 118 20.71 23.39 -8.70
CA ALA A 118 20.40 23.99 -7.40
C ALA A 118 19.72 22.96 -6.44
N GLY A 119 19.02 21.97 -6.97
CA GLY A 119 18.33 20.91 -6.21
C GLY A 119 19.26 19.72 -5.90
N ILE A 120 19.14 18.67 -6.70
CA ILE A 120 19.94 17.43 -6.54
C ILE A 120 21.44 17.71 -6.76
N GLY A 121 21.80 18.54 -7.72
CA GLY A 121 23.20 18.87 -8.01
C GLY A 121 23.92 19.48 -6.81
N ALA A 122 23.34 20.49 -6.17
CA ALA A 122 23.89 21.12 -4.99
C ALA A 122 24.05 20.14 -3.81
N ARG A 123 23.07 19.25 -3.61
CA ARG A 123 23.13 18.23 -2.55
C ARG A 123 24.18 17.16 -2.81
N ALA A 124 24.32 16.73 -4.07
CA ALA A 124 25.38 15.81 -4.46
C ALA A 124 26.79 16.42 -4.26
N ALA A 125 26.94 17.71 -4.53
CA ALA A 125 28.21 18.44 -4.29
C ALA A 125 28.53 18.60 -2.79
N GLN A 126 27.51 18.77 -1.95
CA GLN A 126 27.70 19.01 -0.50
C GLN A 126 27.92 17.72 0.29
N GLN A 127 27.21 16.63 -0.04
CA GLN A 127 27.15 15.43 0.78
C GLN A 127 27.77 14.20 0.09
N GLY A 128 27.95 14.27 -1.22
CA GLY A 128 28.34 13.13 -2.04
C GLY A 128 27.16 12.25 -2.46
N VAL A 129 27.35 11.52 -3.54
CA VAL A 129 26.31 10.66 -4.13
C VAL A 129 25.95 9.49 -3.22
N GLU A 130 26.95 8.89 -2.57
CA GLU A 130 26.76 7.75 -1.66
C GLU A 130 25.85 8.10 -0.47
N GLU A 131 25.98 9.30 0.08
CA GLU A 131 25.12 9.74 1.17
C GLU A 131 23.68 9.99 0.69
N LEU A 132 23.50 10.49 -0.53
CA LEU A 132 22.18 10.62 -1.14
C LEU A 132 21.53 9.26 -1.36
N ILE A 133 22.29 8.25 -1.80
CA ILE A 133 21.81 6.87 -1.96
C ILE A 133 21.33 6.30 -0.62
N LYS A 134 22.15 6.42 0.44
CA LYS A 134 21.76 5.97 1.78
C LYS A 134 20.46 6.62 2.25
N LYS A 135 20.33 7.93 2.10
CA LYS A 135 19.11 8.67 2.47
C LYS A 135 17.90 8.25 1.63
N ALA A 136 18.10 7.94 0.36
CA ALA A 136 17.02 7.47 -0.51
C ALA A 136 16.55 6.05 -0.10
N ILE A 137 17.46 5.18 0.32
CA ILE A 137 17.15 3.82 0.79
C ILE A 137 16.44 3.86 2.15
N SER A 138 17.02 4.57 3.13
CA SER A 138 16.50 4.57 4.51
C SER A 138 15.37 5.58 4.75
N GLY A 139 15.16 6.51 3.82
CA GLY A 139 14.34 7.69 4.04
C GLY A 139 15.10 8.79 4.78
N PHE A 140 14.59 10.03 4.68
CA PHE A 140 15.21 11.19 5.29
C PHE A 140 14.17 12.22 5.72
N THR A 141 14.29 12.71 6.95
CA THR A 141 13.51 13.85 7.46
C THR A 141 14.43 15.02 7.67
N GLY A 142 14.17 16.12 6.98
CA GLY A 142 14.95 17.35 7.07
C GLY A 142 14.07 18.58 7.22
N SER A 143 14.69 19.76 7.31
CA SER A 143 13.98 21.04 7.45
C SER A 143 13.11 21.39 6.24
N ALA A 144 13.41 20.85 5.06
CA ALA A 144 12.67 21.10 3.83
C ALA A 144 11.47 20.14 3.64
N GLY A 145 11.44 19.01 4.34
CA GLY A 145 10.38 18.01 4.21
C GLY A 145 10.85 16.61 4.55
N VAL A 146 10.00 15.63 4.20
CA VAL A 146 10.23 14.21 4.47
C VAL A 146 10.31 13.44 3.15
N MET A 147 11.36 12.68 2.96
CA MET A 147 11.49 11.69 1.90
C MET A 147 11.24 10.30 2.52
N PRO A 148 10.19 9.58 2.15
CA PRO A 148 9.97 8.23 2.65
C PRO A 148 11.05 7.27 2.11
N ALA A 149 11.35 6.22 2.87
CA ALA A 149 12.27 5.17 2.45
C ALA A 149 11.90 4.64 1.06
N LYS A 150 12.88 4.52 0.19
CA LYS A 150 12.70 4.03 -1.19
C LYS A 150 11.60 4.78 -1.98
N GLY A 151 11.40 6.06 -1.68
CA GLY A 151 10.35 6.86 -2.30
C GLY A 151 8.92 6.41 -1.96
N GLY A 152 8.75 5.63 -0.90
CA GLY A 152 7.48 5.03 -0.48
C GLY A 152 7.17 3.68 -1.14
N ASN A 153 8.06 3.14 -1.95
CA ASN A 153 7.92 1.78 -2.52
C ASN A 153 8.96 0.82 -1.92
N PRO A 154 8.63 0.08 -0.87
CA PRO A 154 9.56 -0.83 -0.19
C PRO A 154 10.03 -2.02 -1.05
N ALA A 155 9.33 -2.32 -2.15
CA ALA A 155 9.69 -3.39 -3.06
C ALA A 155 10.90 -3.05 -3.96
N LEU A 156 11.27 -1.76 -4.10
CA LEU A 156 12.48 -1.37 -4.81
C LEU A 156 13.73 -1.93 -4.10
N THR A 157 14.64 -2.50 -4.89
CA THR A 157 15.93 -2.97 -4.36
C THR A 157 16.88 -1.81 -4.10
N ASP A 158 17.91 -2.05 -3.30
CA ASP A 158 18.94 -1.04 -3.03
C ASP A 158 19.74 -0.69 -4.29
N ASP A 159 19.97 -1.68 -5.18
CA ASP A 159 20.62 -1.45 -6.47
C ASP A 159 19.76 -0.59 -7.41
N GLN A 160 18.44 -0.77 -7.39
CA GLN A 160 17.50 0.08 -8.11
C GLN A 160 17.52 1.51 -7.55
N MET A 161 17.56 1.66 -6.22
CA MET A 161 17.68 2.97 -5.57
C MET A 161 19.01 3.67 -5.91
N LYS A 162 20.11 2.92 -5.95
CA LYS A 162 21.40 3.43 -6.41
C LYS A 162 21.31 3.94 -7.84
N ALA A 163 20.82 3.12 -8.77
CA ALA A 163 20.72 3.49 -10.18
C ALA A 163 19.85 4.73 -10.41
N VAL A 164 18.71 4.86 -9.73
CA VAL A 164 17.84 6.03 -9.88
C VAL A 164 18.46 7.30 -9.30
N VAL A 165 19.16 7.22 -8.16
CA VAL A 165 19.84 8.39 -7.58
C VAL A 165 21.01 8.84 -8.46
N GLU A 166 21.80 7.91 -9.00
CA GLU A 166 22.87 8.21 -9.95
C GLU A 166 22.33 8.87 -11.22
N TYR A 167 21.22 8.38 -11.76
CA TYR A 167 20.51 9.00 -12.87
C TYR A 167 20.08 10.44 -12.54
N MET A 168 19.45 10.66 -11.39
CA MET A 168 19.00 11.99 -10.95
C MET A 168 20.17 12.97 -10.83
N VAL A 169 21.30 12.52 -10.27
CA VAL A 169 22.53 13.34 -10.18
C VAL A 169 23.11 13.64 -11.56
N ALA A 170 23.08 12.68 -12.48
CA ALA A 170 23.54 12.90 -13.84
C ALA A 170 22.67 13.92 -14.60
N GLN A 171 21.35 13.88 -14.41
CA GLN A 171 20.42 14.85 -15.00
C GLN A 171 20.60 16.26 -14.42
N SER A 172 20.94 16.39 -13.15
CA SER A 172 21.12 17.68 -12.48
C SER A 172 22.35 18.46 -12.93
N LYS A 173 23.22 17.85 -13.73
CA LYS A 173 24.43 18.49 -14.30
C LYS A 173 24.19 19.06 -15.70
N LYS A 174 23.02 18.84 -16.27
CA LYS A 174 22.63 19.39 -17.58
C LYS A 174 21.98 20.76 -17.40
#